data_06071b91085919973d0d02a243f983e7
#
_entry.id   06071b91085919973d0d02a243f983e7
#
_cell.length_a   1.000
_cell.length_b   1.000
_cell.length_c   1.000
_cell.angle_alpha   90.00
_cell.angle_beta   90.00
_cell.angle_gamma   90.00
#
_symmetry.space_group_name_H-M   'P 1'
#
loop_
_entity.id
_entity.type
_entity.pdbx_description
1 polymer ?
#
loop_
_entity_poly.entity_id
_entity_poly.type
_entity_poly.pdbx_seq_one_letter_code
_entity_poly.pdbx_strand_id
1 'polypeptide(L)'
;MDDTNITPEPANDQNVTNEQPSTDLGRRNVLGKMLGGAAAVAGCGALYSREAEVLAATLAPQGTSVDVAAPDGLSGASRLYTNWARLEDLKKKMTRAKLGKLTLSRMFLGGNLIGGWAHARDLIYVDDLVKAYHTREKIYATFQMGEACGMNAYMGHHSHIGIMVDYWEKKDGALQFLADCSDLEHAKRCIELGASACYIQGGVGDQLVQEGKFDVIERFLDFVREKGVPAGMGGHFLSTIQGCVDQGIEPDFWMKTIHHDRYWSRMKDKSEHDNVYCREPVEIKEFMASLKQPWIGFKVLAAGSIRPNDGFRFAFESGADFLCVGMYDFQVVDDVNICMDILESDINRKRPWRFT
;
A
#
# COMPACT_ATOMS: atom_id res chain seq x y z
N MET A 1 8.52 60.25 -4.22
CA MET A 1 7.89 60.54 -2.92
C MET A 1 7.24 59.22 -2.48
N ASP A 2 7.68 58.42 -1.56
CA ASP A 2 8.88 58.41 -0.67
C ASP A 2 9.33 56.95 -0.52
N ASP A 3 10.64 56.81 -0.52
CA ASP A 3 11.35 55.62 -0.13
C ASP A 3 11.18 55.37 1.38
N THR A 4 11.02 54.10 1.79
CA THR A 4 11.58 53.67 3.08
C THR A 4 12.19 52.29 2.97
N ASN A 5 13.48 52.29 2.85
CA ASN A 5 14.48 51.28 2.99
C ASN A 5 14.55 50.85 4.46
N ILE A 6 14.42 49.56 4.78
CA ILE A 6 14.77 49.04 6.12
C ILE A 6 15.76 47.89 5.93
N THR A 7 17.02 48.22 6.27
CA THR A 7 18.12 47.26 6.46
C THR A 7 18.03 46.60 7.85
N PRO A 8 18.37 45.31 8.01
CA PRO A 8 18.51 44.72 9.34
C PRO A 8 19.91 44.89 9.89
N GLU A 9 19.99 45.27 11.18
CA GLU A 9 21.20 45.34 12.00
C GLU A 9 21.74 43.92 12.33
N PRO A 10 23.06 43.83 12.60
CA PRO A 10 23.72 42.54 12.93
C PRO A 10 23.62 42.22 14.43
N ALA A 11 23.39 40.95 14.71
CA ALA A 11 23.34 40.38 16.05
C ALA A 11 24.73 40.30 16.68
N ASN A 12 24.75 40.67 17.93
CA ASN A 12 25.88 40.81 18.82
C ASN A 12 26.37 39.43 19.34
N ASP A 13 27.67 39.16 19.13
CA ASP A 13 28.41 38.05 19.68
C ASP A 13 28.63 38.25 21.20
N GLN A 14 28.12 37.34 22.03
CA GLN A 14 28.57 37.23 23.42
C GLN A 14 29.13 35.83 23.69
N ASN A 15 30.46 35.83 23.85
CA ASN A 15 31.28 34.80 24.43
C ASN A 15 30.71 34.30 25.76
N VAL A 16 30.45 32.97 25.85
CA VAL A 16 30.29 32.30 27.14
C VAL A 16 31.39 31.24 27.26
N THR A 17 32.26 31.49 28.20
CA THR A 17 33.36 30.65 28.61
C THR A 17 32.91 29.31 29.17
N ASN A 18 33.58 28.25 28.72
CA ASN A 18 33.51 26.88 29.23
C ASN A 18 34.14 26.81 30.65
N GLU A 19 33.37 26.49 31.67
CA GLU A 19 33.84 25.89 32.90
C GLU A 19 33.21 24.51 33.09
N GLN A 20 34.06 23.49 33.03
CA GLN A 20 33.71 22.12 33.45
C GLN A 20 33.85 22.04 34.99
N PRO A 21 32.89 21.46 35.70
CA PRO A 21 33.12 20.93 37.03
C PRO A 21 33.51 19.46 36.95
N SER A 22 34.72 19.16 37.36
CA SER A 22 35.18 17.82 37.72
C SER A 22 34.44 17.33 38.97
N THR A 23 33.72 16.23 38.88
CA THR A 23 33.40 15.43 40.08
C THR A 23 33.53 13.95 39.75
N ASP A 24 34.66 13.46 40.21
CA ASP A 24 34.92 12.04 40.46
C ASP A 24 34.01 11.59 41.63
N LEU A 25 32.94 10.87 41.36
CA LEU A 25 32.11 10.23 42.35
C LEU A 25 31.87 8.77 41.99
N GLY A 26 32.78 7.99 42.52
CA GLY A 26 32.51 6.68 43.10
C GLY A 26 31.85 5.61 42.23
N ARG A 27 32.66 4.92 41.42
CA ARG A 27 32.31 3.63 40.77
C ARG A 27 31.87 2.49 41.73
N ARG A 28 31.77 2.74 43.03
CA ARG A 28 31.48 1.70 44.04
C ARG A 28 29.97 1.54 44.43
N ASN A 29 29.11 2.49 44.06
CA ASN A 29 27.69 2.41 44.44
C ASN A 29 26.72 1.97 43.31
N VAL A 30 27.22 1.64 42.12
CA VAL A 30 26.38 1.19 41.02
C VAL A 30 26.12 -0.33 41.04
N LEU A 31 27.11 -1.10 41.56
CA LEU A 31 26.93 -2.58 41.62
C LEU A 31 25.92 -3.03 42.69
N GLY A 32 25.76 -2.30 43.77
CA GLY A 32 24.80 -2.64 44.84
C GLY A 32 23.32 -2.40 44.48
N LYS A 33 23.07 -1.52 43.49
CA LYS A 33 21.72 -1.23 43.00
C LYS A 33 21.27 -2.13 41.84
N MET A 34 22.22 -2.81 41.17
CA MET A 34 21.89 -3.75 40.07
C MET A 34 21.44 -5.10 40.59
N LEU A 35 21.82 -5.51 41.79
CA LEU A 35 21.34 -6.79 42.34
C LEU A 35 19.94 -6.70 42.92
N GLY A 36 19.45 -5.53 43.30
CA GLY A 36 18.05 -5.33 43.69
C GLY A 36 17.08 -5.22 42.50
N GLY A 37 17.57 -4.74 41.35
CA GLY A 37 16.78 -4.60 40.13
C GLY A 37 16.53 -5.91 39.40
N ALA A 38 17.48 -6.87 39.47
CA ALA A 38 17.34 -8.15 38.80
C ALA A 38 16.24 -9.04 39.43
N ALA A 39 16.02 -8.93 40.74
CA ALA A 39 14.93 -9.65 41.40
C ALA A 39 13.54 -9.05 41.08
N ALA A 40 13.45 -7.74 40.90
CA ALA A 40 12.21 -7.08 40.50
C ALA A 40 11.82 -7.35 39.04
N VAL A 41 12.83 -7.41 38.15
CA VAL A 41 12.60 -7.75 36.72
C VAL A 41 12.26 -9.20 36.52
N ALA A 42 12.84 -10.12 37.31
CA ALA A 42 12.45 -11.53 37.31
C ALA A 42 11.04 -11.75 37.87
N GLY A 43 10.62 -10.96 38.87
CA GLY A 43 9.26 -10.99 39.39
C GLY A 43 8.21 -10.49 38.41
N CYS A 44 8.50 -9.39 37.69
CA CYS A 44 7.65 -8.88 36.62
C CYS A 44 7.58 -9.85 35.42
N GLY A 45 8.69 -10.45 35.03
CA GLY A 45 8.69 -11.44 33.95
C GLY A 45 7.87 -12.68 34.28
N ALA A 46 7.88 -13.14 35.54
CA ALA A 46 7.07 -14.26 35.98
C ALA A 46 5.57 -13.93 36.12
N LEU A 47 5.24 -12.69 36.45
CA LEU A 47 3.86 -12.21 36.42
C LEU A 47 3.33 -12.11 35.00
N TYR A 48 4.10 -11.55 34.07
CA TYR A 48 3.73 -11.49 32.64
C TYR A 48 3.58 -12.86 32.02
N SER A 49 4.45 -13.84 32.33
CA SER A 49 4.31 -15.19 31.83
C SER A 49 3.07 -15.91 32.40
N ARG A 50 2.73 -15.65 33.66
CA ARG A 50 1.55 -16.23 34.30
C ARG A 50 0.23 -15.61 33.81
N GLU A 51 0.22 -14.32 33.54
CA GLU A 51 -0.92 -13.66 32.90
C GLU A 51 -1.08 -14.13 31.43
N ALA A 52 0.01 -14.32 30.71
CA ALA A 52 -0.01 -14.87 29.35
C ALA A 52 -0.48 -16.35 29.36
N GLU A 53 -0.08 -17.17 30.33
CA GLU A 53 -0.56 -18.55 30.47
C GLU A 53 -2.03 -18.62 30.87
N VAL A 54 -2.48 -17.77 31.79
CA VAL A 54 -3.90 -17.66 32.16
C VAL A 54 -4.73 -17.16 31.01
N LEU A 55 -4.24 -16.19 30.27
CA LEU A 55 -4.90 -15.67 29.06
C LEU A 55 -4.95 -16.73 27.96
N ALA A 56 -3.86 -17.47 27.73
CA ALA A 56 -3.79 -18.57 26.77
C ALA A 56 -4.73 -19.73 27.17
N ALA A 57 -4.82 -20.07 28.47
CA ALA A 57 -5.72 -21.09 28.96
C ALA A 57 -7.20 -20.68 28.90
N THR A 58 -7.49 -19.39 29.04
CA THR A 58 -8.85 -18.82 28.93
C THR A 58 -9.27 -18.69 27.46
N LEU A 59 -8.29 -18.63 26.54
CA LEU A 59 -8.50 -18.45 25.10
C LEU A 59 -8.36 -19.77 24.31
N ALA A 60 -8.16 -20.92 25.00
CA ALA A 60 -8.23 -22.21 24.33
C ALA A 60 -9.61 -22.39 23.67
N PRO A 61 -9.70 -22.82 22.41
CA PRO A 61 -10.94 -22.84 21.66
C PRO A 61 -11.91 -23.84 22.29
N GLN A 62 -12.79 -23.35 23.13
CA GLN A 62 -14.05 -23.97 23.39
C GLN A 62 -14.89 -23.69 22.15
N GLY A 63 -15.17 -24.69 21.34
CA GLY A 63 -15.80 -24.67 20.02
C GLY A 63 -17.07 -23.83 19.83
N THR A 64 -16.99 -22.56 20.07
CA THR A 64 -17.99 -21.56 19.73
C THR A 64 -17.41 -20.65 18.64
N SER A 65 -18.07 -20.62 17.50
CA SER A 65 -17.84 -19.64 16.47
C SER A 65 -17.88 -18.24 17.10
N VAL A 66 -16.72 -17.62 17.30
CA VAL A 66 -16.63 -16.24 17.75
C VAL A 66 -17.19 -15.40 16.60
N ASP A 67 -18.29 -14.72 16.84
CA ASP A 67 -18.85 -13.76 15.92
C ASP A 67 -17.79 -12.71 15.60
N VAL A 68 -17.26 -12.74 14.39
CA VAL A 68 -16.16 -11.89 13.93
C VAL A 68 -16.59 -10.42 13.84
N ALA A 69 -17.86 -10.14 14.06
CA ALA A 69 -18.45 -8.81 14.11
C ALA A 69 -18.34 -8.13 15.48
N ALA A 70 -17.71 -8.75 16.48
CA ALA A 70 -17.51 -8.10 17.77
C ALA A 70 -16.54 -6.92 17.65
N PRO A 71 -16.94 -5.73 18.08
CA PRO A 71 -16.13 -4.54 17.95
C PRO A 71 -14.91 -4.59 18.86
N ASP A 72 -13.97 -3.75 18.56
CA ASP A 72 -12.71 -3.32 19.17
C ASP A 72 -12.43 -3.53 20.68
N GLY A 73 -13.32 -4.06 21.44
CA GLY A 73 -13.05 -4.45 22.83
C GLY A 73 -11.99 -5.54 22.94
N LEU A 74 -11.71 -6.20 21.85
CA LEU A 74 -10.60 -7.13 21.70
C LEU A 74 -9.61 -6.46 20.78
N SER A 75 -8.75 -5.63 21.34
CA SER A 75 -7.63 -5.08 20.64
C SER A 75 -7.00 -6.16 19.77
N GLY A 76 -7.04 -6.00 18.45
CA GLY A 76 -6.34 -6.89 17.53
C GLY A 76 -4.86 -7.05 17.89
N ALA A 77 -4.31 -6.06 18.59
CA ALA A 77 -2.93 -6.05 19.04
C ALA A 77 -2.60 -7.20 19.99
N SER A 78 -3.46 -7.55 20.92
CA SER A 78 -3.18 -8.63 21.87
C SER A 78 -3.47 -10.03 21.32
N ARG A 79 -4.15 -10.12 20.18
CA ARG A 79 -4.69 -11.39 19.69
C ARG A 79 -3.87 -12.09 18.66
N LEU A 80 -3.05 -11.38 17.95
CA LEU A 80 -2.70 -11.83 16.61
C LEU A 80 -1.28 -11.52 16.20
N TYR A 81 -0.41 -11.35 17.16
CA TYR A 81 0.99 -11.55 16.83
C TYR A 81 1.22 -13.03 16.64
N THR A 82 0.46 -13.53 15.73
CA THR A 82 0.74 -14.75 15.04
C THR A 82 2.02 -14.55 14.27
N ASN A 83 2.80 -15.57 14.23
CA ASN A 83 3.96 -15.63 13.37
C ASN A 83 3.52 -15.35 11.94
N TRP A 84 3.99 -14.27 11.35
CA TRP A 84 3.84 -14.02 9.93
C TRP A 84 4.50 -15.17 9.16
N ALA A 85 3.88 -15.58 8.06
CA ALA A 85 4.43 -16.60 7.19
C ALA A 85 5.81 -16.17 6.66
N ARG A 86 6.72 -17.11 6.60
CA ARG A 86 8.05 -16.95 6.04
C ARG A 86 8.09 -17.51 4.63
N LEU A 87 9.19 -17.29 3.91
CA LEU A 87 9.31 -17.76 2.54
C LEU A 87 9.18 -19.30 2.42
N GLU A 88 9.61 -20.06 3.43
CA GLU A 88 9.40 -21.51 3.50
C GLU A 88 7.94 -21.93 3.60
N ASP A 89 7.06 -21.02 4.04
CA ASP A 89 5.61 -21.26 4.16
C ASP A 89 4.87 -20.91 2.85
N LEU A 90 5.58 -20.46 1.82
CA LEU A 90 5.00 -20.14 0.54
C LEU A 90 4.40 -21.39 -0.11
N LYS A 91 3.09 -21.43 -0.29
CA LYS A 91 2.39 -22.56 -0.90
C LYS A 91 2.67 -22.65 -2.40
N LYS A 92 2.54 -21.53 -3.10
CA LYS A 92 2.76 -21.42 -4.55
C LYS A 92 3.21 -20.02 -4.93
N LYS A 93 3.98 -19.93 -6.01
CA LYS A 93 4.33 -18.63 -6.60
C LYS A 93 3.13 -18.01 -7.28
N MET A 94 3.06 -16.66 -7.26
CA MET A 94 2.00 -15.89 -7.87
C MET A 94 1.86 -16.20 -9.36
N THR A 95 0.65 -16.48 -9.80
CA THR A 95 0.31 -16.68 -11.21
C THR A 95 0.39 -15.40 -12.00
N ARG A 96 0.60 -15.52 -13.30
CA ARG A 96 0.78 -14.38 -14.22
C ARG A 96 -0.31 -14.35 -15.28
N ALA A 97 -0.54 -13.14 -15.82
CA ALA A 97 -1.42 -12.91 -16.95
C ALA A 97 -0.84 -11.80 -17.85
N LYS A 98 -1.42 -11.60 -19.02
CA LYS A 98 -0.98 -10.57 -19.95
C LYS A 98 -1.70 -9.24 -19.71
N LEU A 99 -0.96 -8.14 -19.80
CA LEU A 99 -1.46 -6.79 -19.94
C LEU A 99 -0.77 -6.19 -21.16
N GLY A 100 -1.47 -6.20 -22.30
CA GLY A 100 -0.86 -5.89 -23.58
C GLY A 100 0.30 -6.84 -23.87
N LYS A 101 1.48 -6.28 -24.12
CA LYS A 101 2.72 -7.06 -24.36
C LYS A 101 3.41 -7.55 -23.07
N LEU A 102 2.99 -7.05 -21.91
CA LEU A 102 3.59 -7.40 -20.64
C LEU A 102 2.98 -8.70 -20.09
N THR A 103 3.82 -9.49 -19.41
CA THR A 103 3.36 -10.63 -18.61
C THR A 103 3.59 -10.29 -17.15
N LEU A 104 2.52 -10.06 -16.41
CA LEU A 104 2.52 -9.54 -15.04
C LEU A 104 1.90 -10.52 -14.07
N SER A 105 2.37 -10.55 -12.84
CA SER A 105 1.73 -11.28 -11.74
C SER A 105 0.31 -10.76 -11.50
N ARG A 106 -0.62 -11.64 -11.11
CA ARG A 106 -2.02 -11.26 -10.82
C ARG A 106 -2.16 -10.30 -9.63
N MET A 107 -1.14 -10.22 -8.77
CA MET A 107 -1.03 -9.23 -7.71
C MET A 107 0.28 -8.46 -7.85
N PHE A 108 0.21 -7.14 -7.73
CA PHE A 108 1.32 -6.21 -7.79
C PHE A 108 1.67 -5.69 -6.39
N LEU A 109 2.95 -5.45 -6.16
CA LEU A 109 3.38 -4.64 -5.03
C LEU A 109 2.88 -3.20 -5.24
N GLY A 110 2.12 -2.68 -4.28
CA GLY A 110 1.57 -1.32 -4.32
C GLY A 110 2.48 -0.30 -3.65
N GLY A 111 2.59 0.88 -4.24
CA GLY A 111 3.53 1.91 -3.83
C GLY A 111 3.09 2.83 -2.68
N ASN A 112 1.83 2.81 -2.25
CA ASN A 112 1.34 3.80 -1.30
C ASN A 112 2.08 3.75 0.03
N LEU A 113 2.29 2.58 0.62
CA LEU A 113 3.06 2.45 1.87
C LEU A 113 4.50 2.91 1.71
N ILE A 114 5.13 2.59 0.58
CA ILE A 114 6.50 3.03 0.25
C ILE A 114 6.59 4.55 0.13
N GLY A 115 5.55 5.19 -0.42
CA GLY A 115 5.43 6.64 -0.48
C GLY A 115 4.99 7.32 0.82
N GLY A 116 4.61 6.55 1.84
CA GLY A 116 4.09 7.07 3.11
C GLY A 116 2.63 7.52 3.05
N TRP A 117 1.85 7.04 2.09
CA TRP A 117 0.41 7.38 1.94
C TRP A 117 -0.46 6.23 2.47
N ALA A 118 -0.69 6.22 3.80
CA ALA A 118 -1.39 5.12 4.44
C ALA A 118 -2.93 5.20 4.36
N HIS A 119 -3.51 6.39 4.31
CA HIS A 119 -4.97 6.63 4.32
C HIS A 119 -5.71 5.86 5.43
N ALA A 120 -5.16 5.92 6.65
CA ALA A 120 -5.61 5.09 7.75
C ALA A 120 -6.68 5.77 8.61
N ARG A 121 -7.81 6.10 8.04
CA ARG A 121 -8.98 6.66 8.74
C ARG A 121 -8.66 7.95 9.51
N ASP A 122 -7.96 8.87 8.85
CA ASP A 122 -7.62 10.21 9.38
C ASP A 122 -6.68 10.17 10.61
N LEU A 123 -5.98 9.07 10.86
CA LEU A 123 -5.00 8.95 11.93
C LEU A 123 -3.68 9.61 11.52
N ILE A 124 -3.45 10.82 11.98
CA ILE A 124 -2.39 11.72 11.52
C ILE A 124 -0.95 11.20 11.69
N TYR A 125 -0.71 10.27 12.62
CA TYR A 125 0.62 9.72 12.87
C TYR A 125 0.98 8.49 12.03
N VAL A 126 0.00 7.91 11.31
CA VAL A 126 0.21 6.65 10.58
C VAL A 126 1.15 6.84 9.40
N ASP A 127 1.01 7.93 8.66
CA ASP A 127 1.90 8.27 7.55
C ASP A 127 3.36 8.41 8.02
N ASP A 128 3.59 9.03 9.18
CA ASP A 128 4.92 9.18 9.75
C ASP A 128 5.52 7.83 10.18
N LEU A 129 4.70 6.96 10.79
CA LEU A 129 5.12 5.60 11.14
C LEU A 129 5.47 4.78 9.89
N VAL A 130 4.65 4.87 8.85
CA VAL A 130 4.88 4.18 7.58
C VAL A 130 6.16 4.65 6.91
N LYS A 131 6.41 5.97 6.87
CA LYS A 131 7.66 6.55 6.37
C LYS A 131 8.87 6.11 7.19
N ALA A 132 8.76 6.12 8.52
CA ALA A 132 9.84 5.68 9.40
C ALA A 132 10.16 4.19 9.24
N TYR A 133 9.15 3.35 8.97
CA TYR A 133 9.35 1.92 8.71
C TYR A 133 10.02 1.65 7.37
N HIS A 134 9.60 2.32 6.30
CA HIS A 134 10.06 2.08 4.94
C HIS A 134 11.41 2.76 4.66
N THR A 135 12.44 2.34 5.40
CA THR A 135 13.82 2.65 4.98
C THR A 135 14.13 2.02 3.63
N ARG A 136 15.17 2.46 2.97
CA ARG A 136 15.58 1.90 1.66
C ARG A 136 15.80 0.38 1.72
N GLU A 137 16.40 -0.10 2.81
CA GLU A 137 16.63 -1.53 3.05
C GLU A 137 15.31 -2.29 3.17
N LYS A 138 14.32 -1.73 3.87
CA LYS A 138 12.99 -2.32 4.02
C LYS A 138 12.22 -2.36 2.71
N ILE A 139 12.32 -1.31 1.91
CA ILE A 139 11.75 -1.27 0.56
C ILE A 139 12.34 -2.39 -0.29
N TYR A 140 13.67 -2.53 -0.30
CA TYR A 140 14.32 -3.59 -1.07
C TYR A 140 13.98 -4.99 -0.55
N ALA A 141 13.89 -5.16 0.77
CA ALA A 141 13.44 -6.43 1.36
C ALA A 141 12.01 -6.80 0.92
N THR A 142 11.11 -5.80 0.85
CA THR A 142 9.74 -6.00 0.34
C THR A 142 9.75 -6.42 -1.13
N PHE A 143 10.56 -5.77 -1.97
CA PHE A 143 10.70 -6.08 -3.38
C PHE A 143 11.27 -7.49 -3.60
N GLN A 144 12.36 -7.83 -2.93
CA GLN A 144 12.99 -9.16 -3.00
C GLN A 144 12.04 -10.26 -2.52
N MET A 145 11.30 -10.02 -1.43
CA MET A 145 10.29 -10.96 -0.94
C MET A 145 9.17 -11.16 -1.97
N GLY A 146 8.70 -10.07 -2.59
CA GLY A 146 7.72 -10.15 -3.68
C GLY A 146 8.21 -10.99 -4.85
N GLU A 147 9.43 -10.76 -5.32
CA GLU A 147 10.03 -11.54 -6.41
C GLU A 147 10.21 -13.02 -6.03
N ALA A 148 10.67 -13.31 -4.82
CA ALA A 148 10.77 -14.67 -4.31
C ALA A 148 9.42 -15.40 -4.31
N CYS A 149 8.35 -14.66 -4.01
CA CYS A 149 6.96 -15.16 -4.07
C CYS A 149 6.37 -15.19 -5.49
N GLY A 150 7.13 -14.82 -6.52
CA GLY A 150 6.71 -14.87 -7.93
C GLY A 150 6.02 -13.60 -8.44
N MET A 151 5.92 -12.56 -7.63
CA MET A 151 5.46 -11.25 -8.09
C MET A 151 6.55 -10.62 -8.95
N ASN A 152 6.17 -9.98 -10.03
CA ASN A 152 7.11 -9.36 -10.97
C ASN A 152 6.69 -7.95 -11.39
N ALA A 153 5.78 -7.33 -10.65
CA ALA A 153 5.29 -5.98 -10.93
C ALA A 153 5.21 -5.15 -9.66
N TYR A 154 5.66 -3.93 -9.77
CA TYR A 154 5.49 -2.87 -8.78
C TYR A 154 4.73 -1.71 -9.42
N MET A 155 3.67 -1.26 -8.78
CA MET A 155 2.83 -0.16 -9.23
C MET A 155 2.89 0.97 -8.23
N GLY A 156 3.42 2.13 -8.64
CA GLY A 156 3.66 3.22 -7.71
C GLY A 156 3.85 4.58 -8.37
N HIS A 157 4.00 5.58 -7.53
CA HIS A 157 4.14 6.98 -7.94
C HIS A 157 5.39 7.18 -8.80
N HIS A 158 5.30 8.05 -9.81
CA HIS A 158 6.41 8.35 -10.72
C HIS A 158 7.73 8.73 -10.01
N SER A 159 7.66 9.36 -8.82
CA SER A 159 8.85 9.70 -8.05
C SER A 159 9.63 8.48 -7.55
N HIS A 160 9.02 7.30 -7.52
CA HIS A 160 9.70 6.06 -7.12
C HIS A 160 10.64 5.50 -8.20
N ILE A 161 10.67 6.11 -9.39
CA ILE A 161 11.56 5.63 -10.46
C ILE A 161 13.04 5.58 -10.02
N GLY A 162 13.50 6.53 -9.19
CA GLY A 162 14.86 6.51 -8.67
C GLY A 162 15.13 5.32 -7.73
N ILE A 163 14.13 4.90 -6.95
CA ILE A 163 14.24 3.71 -6.10
C ILE A 163 14.26 2.45 -6.98
N MET A 164 13.51 2.44 -8.07
CA MET A 164 13.49 1.31 -8.99
C MET A 164 14.80 1.15 -9.74
N VAL A 165 15.39 2.24 -10.26
CA VAL A 165 16.72 2.21 -10.90
C VAL A 165 17.76 1.69 -9.91
N ASP A 166 17.79 2.23 -8.69
CA ASP A 166 18.70 1.74 -7.65
C ASP A 166 18.49 0.24 -7.34
N TYR A 167 17.24 -0.22 -7.33
CA TYR A 167 16.91 -1.61 -7.07
C TYR A 167 17.39 -2.53 -8.20
N TRP A 168 17.15 -2.16 -9.45
CA TRP A 168 17.63 -2.90 -10.61
C TRP A 168 19.17 -2.98 -10.66
N GLU A 169 19.84 -1.86 -10.44
CA GLU A 169 21.31 -1.78 -10.54
C GLU A 169 22.03 -2.43 -9.35
N LYS A 170 21.52 -2.22 -8.11
CA LYS A 170 22.24 -2.61 -6.88
C LYS A 170 21.81 -3.94 -6.30
N LYS A 171 20.64 -4.44 -6.69
CA LYS A 171 20.03 -5.67 -6.14
C LYS A 171 19.73 -6.72 -7.19
N ASP A 172 20.11 -6.48 -8.45
CA ASP A 172 19.78 -7.35 -9.59
C ASP A 172 18.28 -7.67 -9.66
N GLY A 173 17.45 -6.66 -9.31
CA GLY A 173 16.00 -6.78 -9.28
C GLY A 173 15.40 -6.84 -10.68
N ALA A 174 14.28 -7.54 -10.83
CA ALA A 174 13.60 -7.75 -12.10
C ALA A 174 12.13 -7.26 -12.12
N LEU A 175 11.70 -6.52 -11.09
CA LEU A 175 10.34 -5.97 -11.03
C LEU A 175 10.07 -5.02 -12.20
N GLN A 176 8.98 -5.25 -12.89
CA GLN A 176 8.44 -4.33 -13.89
C GLN A 176 7.74 -3.17 -13.18
N PHE A 177 8.11 -1.94 -13.52
CA PHE A 177 7.53 -0.75 -12.88
C PHE A 177 6.38 -0.18 -13.72
N LEU A 178 5.21 -0.08 -13.10
CA LEU A 178 4.03 0.61 -13.63
C LEU A 178 3.91 1.95 -12.93
N ALA A 179 4.28 3.03 -13.61
CA ALA A 179 4.36 4.36 -13.03
C ALA A 179 3.02 5.11 -13.12
N ASP A 180 2.50 5.59 -11.98
CA ASP A 180 1.47 6.61 -12.00
C ASP A 180 2.09 7.98 -12.32
N CYS A 181 1.50 8.69 -13.24
CA CYS A 181 2.01 9.95 -13.74
C CYS A 181 0.93 11.04 -13.66
N SER A 182 1.35 12.23 -13.28
CA SER A 182 0.45 13.39 -13.25
C SER A 182 0.42 14.15 -14.57
N ASP A 183 1.46 13.98 -15.39
CA ASP A 183 1.64 14.67 -16.67
C ASP A 183 2.60 13.90 -17.62
N LEU A 184 2.81 14.47 -18.80
CA LEU A 184 3.69 13.91 -19.85
C LEU A 184 5.16 13.87 -19.46
N GLU A 185 5.65 14.84 -18.70
CA GLU A 185 7.07 14.90 -18.31
C GLU A 185 7.39 13.80 -17.31
N HIS A 186 6.47 13.50 -16.40
CA HIS A 186 6.60 12.34 -15.50
C HIS A 186 6.62 11.03 -16.28
N ALA A 187 5.71 10.87 -17.25
CA ALA A 187 5.68 9.67 -18.09
C ALA A 187 6.97 9.51 -18.92
N LYS A 188 7.41 10.59 -19.56
CA LYS A 188 8.66 10.63 -20.34
C LYS A 188 9.84 10.18 -19.49
N ARG A 189 10.04 10.81 -18.34
CA ARG A 189 11.14 10.47 -17.42
C ARG A 189 11.08 9.00 -16.97
N CYS A 190 9.91 8.52 -16.59
CA CYS A 190 9.75 7.14 -16.16
C CYS A 190 10.08 6.15 -17.28
N ILE A 191 9.61 6.40 -18.49
CA ILE A 191 9.88 5.55 -19.67
C ILE A 191 11.38 5.53 -20.02
N GLU A 192 12.02 6.71 -20.06
CA GLU A 192 13.45 6.85 -20.31
C GLU A 192 14.31 6.08 -19.29
N LEU A 193 13.84 5.95 -18.06
CA LEU A 193 14.50 5.23 -16.97
C LEU A 193 14.04 3.77 -16.82
N GLY A 194 13.20 3.25 -17.72
CA GLY A 194 12.88 1.82 -17.78
C GLY A 194 11.51 1.41 -17.22
N ALA A 195 10.59 2.33 -17.01
CA ALA A 195 9.22 1.95 -16.65
C ALA A 195 8.57 1.09 -17.74
N SER A 196 7.90 0.04 -17.33
CA SER A 196 7.27 -0.95 -18.22
C SER A 196 5.87 -0.55 -18.68
N ALA A 197 5.17 0.30 -17.91
CA ALA A 197 3.89 0.91 -18.25
C ALA A 197 3.77 2.27 -17.54
N CYS A 198 2.99 3.19 -18.12
CA CYS A 198 2.61 4.44 -17.48
C CYS A 198 1.09 4.62 -17.52
N TYR A 199 0.53 5.25 -16.49
CA TYR A 199 -0.89 5.56 -16.45
C TYR A 199 -1.14 6.90 -15.78
N ILE A 200 -2.26 7.55 -16.14
CA ILE A 200 -2.70 8.77 -15.47
C ILE A 200 -3.09 8.41 -14.03
N GLN A 201 -2.49 9.08 -13.05
CA GLN A 201 -2.76 8.91 -11.62
C GLN A 201 -4.24 9.13 -11.32
N GLY A 202 -4.82 8.32 -10.42
CA GLY A 202 -6.27 8.29 -10.19
C GLY A 202 -6.90 9.64 -9.85
N GLY A 203 -6.29 10.43 -8.95
CA GLY A 203 -6.82 11.76 -8.60
C GLY A 203 -6.67 12.77 -9.73
N VAL A 204 -5.61 12.69 -10.53
CA VAL A 204 -5.42 13.50 -11.73
C VAL A 204 -6.47 13.14 -12.78
N GLY A 205 -6.72 11.85 -12.97
CA GLY A 205 -7.77 11.38 -13.87
C GLY A 205 -9.16 11.87 -13.46
N ASP A 206 -9.48 11.79 -12.17
CA ASP A 206 -10.75 12.30 -11.63
C ASP A 206 -10.91 13.81 -11.93
N GLN A 207 -9.85 14.59 -11.71
CA GLN A 207 -9.86 16.02 -11.97
C GLN A 207 -10.00 16.34 -13.46
N LEU A 208 -9.23 15.68 -14.33
CA LEU A 208 -9.27 15.93 -15.78
C LEU A 208 -10.66 15.65 -16.35
N VAL A 209 -11.31 14.57 -15.94
CA VAL A 209 -12.67 14.25 -16.39
C VAL A 209 -13.68 15.24 -15.84
N GLN A 210 -13.57 15.64 -14.57
CA GLN A 210 -14.44 16.66 -13.99
C GLN A 210 -14.33 18.01 -14.69
N GLU A 211 -13.14 18.36 -15.15
CA GLU A 211 -12.87 19.58 -15.89
C GLU A 211 -13.14 19.48 -17.41
N GLY A 212 -13.54 18.31 -17.89
CA GLY A 212 -13.80 18.06 -19.32
C GLY A 212 -12.53 18.06 -20.19
N LYS A 213 -11.34 17.87 -19.60
CA LYS A 213 -10.03 17.92 -20.29
C LYS A 213 -9.66 16.56 -20.91
N PHE A 214 -10.53 16.03 -21.73
CA PHE A 214 -10.34 14.72 -22.36
C PHE A 214 -9.18 14.71 -23.36
N ASP A 215 -8.94 15.82 -24.04
CA ASP A 215 -7.80 15.99 -24.96
C ASP A 215 -6.43 15.81 -24.26
N VAL A 216 -6.33 16.16 -22.97
CA VAL A 216 -5.13 15.92 -22.17
C VAL A 216 -4.94 14.43 -21.93
N ILE A 217 -6.04 13.72 -21.65
CA ILE A 217 -6.03 12.26 -21.44
C ILE A 217 -5.59 11.56 -22.72
N GLU A 218 -6.20 11.88 -23.87
CA GLU A 218 -5.86 11.29 -25.17
C GLU A 218 -4.38 11.52 -25.50
N ARG A 219 -3.91 12.75 -25.39
CA ARG A 219 -2.48 13.08 -25.64
C ARG A 219 -1.54 12.30 -24.74
N PHE A 220 -1.90 12.08 -23.49
CA PHE A 220 -1.10 11.26 -22.58
C PHE A 220 -1.03 9.80 -23.05
N LEU A 221 -2.18 9.20 -23.35
CA LEU A 221 -2.27 7.81 -23.80
C LEU A 221 -1.50 7.61 -25.11
N ASP A 222 -1.65 8.51 -26.07
CA ASP A 222 -0.97 8.45 -27.36
C ASP A 222 0.54 8.59 -27.21
N PHE A 223 1.00 9.57 -26.42
CA PHE A 223 2.42 9.74 -26.13
C PHE A 223 3.07 8.47 -25.55
N VAL A 224 2.42 7.85 -24.54
CA VAL A 224 2.95 6.64 -23.90
C VAL A 224 2.99 5.49 -24.90
N ARG A 225 1.95 5.32 -25.72
CA ARG A 225 1.88 4.29 -26.77
C ARG A 225 2.94 4.48 -27.86
N GLU A 226 3.18 5.72 -28.28
CA GLU A 226 4.24 6.04 -29.25
C GLU A 226 5.63 5.62 -28.76
N LYS A 227 5.85 5.62 -27.43
CA LYS A 227 7.07 5.07 -26.82
C LYS A 227 7.05 3.53 -26.73
N GLY A 228 6.01 2.90 -27.23
CA GLY A 228 5.87 1.45 -27.21
C GLY A 228 5.58 0.85 -25.84
N VAL A 229 5.01 1.61 -24.94
CA VAL A 229 4.70 1.23 -23.53
C VAL A 229 3.18 1.22 -23.35
N PRO A 230 2.57 0.26 -22.65
CA PRO A 230 1.15 0.29 -22.35
C PRO A 230 0.75 1.54 -21.58
N ALA A 231 -0.35 2.17 -22.04
CA ALA A 231 -0.89 3.41 -21.49
C ALA A 231 -2.19 3.15 -20.73
N GLY A 232 -2.22 3.48 -19.44
CA GLY A 232 -3.37 3.27 -18.58
C GLY A 232 -4.09 4.55 -18.16
N MET A 233 -5.33 4.37 -17.69
CA MET A 233 -6.13 5.42 -17.08
C MET A 233 -6.54 5.04 -15.66
N GLY A 234 -6.23 5.91 -14.70
CA GLY A 234 -6.61 5.77 -13.30
C GLY A 234 -7.84 6.61 -12.95
N GLY A 235 -8.68 6.10 -12.04
CA GLY A 235 -9.82 6.84 -11.50
C GLY A 235 -10.32 6.25 -10.18
N HIS A 236 -10.67 7.14 -9.24
CA HIS A 236 -11.31 6.73 -8.00
C HIS A 236 -12.82 6.63 -8.16
N PHE A 237 -13.44 7.57 -8.89
CA PHE A 237 -14.89 7.62 -9.10
C PHE A 237 -15.33 6.80 -10.30
N LEU A 238 -16.55 6.28 -10.26
CA LEU A 238 -17.14 5.61 -11.41
C LEU A 238 -17.33 6.57 -12.58
N SER A 239 -17.76 7.78 -12.29
CA SER A 239 -17.94 8.84 -13.28
C SER A 239 -16.68 9.16 -14.09
N THR A 240 -15.49 8.96 -13.52
CA THR A 240 -14.22 9.14 -14.23
C THR A 240 -14.08 8.14 -15.37
N ILE A 241 -14.36 6.86 -15.09
CA ILE A 241 -14.30 5.82 -16.12
C ILE A 241 -15.41 6.00 -17.15
N GLN A 242 -16.65 6.29 -16.69
CA GLN A 242 -17.80 6.55 -17.57
C GLN A 242 -17.52 7.72 -18.50
N GLY A 243 -17.02 8.85 -17.97
CA GLY A 243 -16.70 10.02 -18.78
C GLY A 243 -15.67 9.73 -19.88
N CYS A 244 -14.63 8.94 -19.59
CA CYS A 244 -13.69 8.50 -20.61
C CYS A 244 -14.36 7.63 -21.68
N VAL A 245 -15.16 6.66 -21.26
CA VAL A 245 -15.87 5.74 -22.18
C VAL A 245 -16.86 6.49 -23.06
N ASP A 246 -17.61 7.44 -22.51
CA ASP A 246 -18.56 8.29 -23.25
C ASP A 246 -17.89 9.14 -24.32
N GLN A 247 -16.61 9.50 -24.14
CA GLN A 247 -15.79 10.20 -25.12
C GLN A 247 -15.04 9.25 -26.07
N GLY A 248 -15.26 7.93 -25.97
CA GLY A 248 -14.57 6.96 -26.81
C GLY A 248 -13.09 6.73 -26.45
N ILE A 249 -12.65 7.17 -25.27
CA ILE A 249 -11.28 6.99 -24.80
C ILE A 249 -11.08 5.54 -24.36
N GLU A 250 -10.17 4.83 -25.01
CA GLU A 250 -9.84 3.44 -24.74
C GLU A 250 -8.38 3.30 -24.30
N PRO A 251 -8.05 3.30 -23.00
CA PRO A 251 -6.70 3.01 -22.53
C PRO A 251 -6.38 1.53 -22.72
N ASP A 252 -5.09 1.16 -22.60
CA ASP A 252 -4.68 -0.25 -22.67
C ASP A 252 -5.07 -1.02 -21.40
N PHE A 253 -5.27 -0.31 -20.28
CA PHE A 253 -5.79 -0.86 -19.03
C PHE A 253 -6.43 0.24 -18.15
N TRP A 254 -7.34 -0.19 -17.30
CA TRP A 254 -7.94 0.66 -16.26
C TRP A 254 -7.32 0.39 -14.90
N MET A 255 -7.04 1.42 -14.13
CA MET A 255 -6.75 1.32 -12.71
C MET A 255 -7.92 1.96 -11.95
N LYS A 256 -8.74 1.15 -11.31
CA LYS A 256 -9.99 1.59 -10.68
C LYS A 256 -10.12 1.06 -9.25
N THR A 257 -10.46 1.94 -8.35
CA THR A 257 -10.80 1.62 -6.95
C THR A 257 -11.93 0.62 -6.88
N ILE A 258 -11.75 -0.43 -6.07
CA ILE A 258 -12.81 -1.38 -5.75
C ILE A 258 -12.60 -1.99 -4.37
N HIS A 259 -13.57 -1.84 -3.51
CA HIS A 259 -13.70 -2.56 -2.25
C HIS A 259 -15.17 -2.60 -1.84
N HIS A 260 -15.56 -3.55 -1.00
CA HIS A 260 -16.90 -3.55 -0.43
C HIS A 260 -17.03 -2.51 0.69
N ASP A 261 -18.24 -2.21 1.10
CA ASP A 261 -18.59 -1.26 2.15
C ASP A 261 -18.92 -1.93 3.51
N ARG A 262 -18.77 -3.26 3.60
CA ARG A 262 -19.10 -4.07 4.77
C ARG A 262 -17.89 -4.29 5.66
N TYR A 263 -17.30 -3.21 6.17
CA TYR A 263 -16.23 -3.25 7.16
C TYR A 263 -16.61 -2.37 8.35
N TRP A 264 -16.04 -2.69 9.51
CA TRP A 264 -16.51 -2.19 10.80
C TRP A 264 -16.72 -0.67 10.85
N SER A 265 -15.72 0.13 10.50
CA SER A 265 -15.83 1.58 10.61
C SER A 265 -16.89 2.17 9.66
N ARG A 266 -17.05 1.62 8.46
CA ARG A 266 -18.06 2.07 7.50
C ARG A 266 -19.49 1.69 7.92
N MET A 267 -19.66 0.47 8.46
CA MET A 267 -20.99 0.01 8.88
C MET A 267 -21.51 0.73 10.12
N LYS A 268 -20.61 1.06 11.06
CA LYS A 268 -21.01 1.58 12.37
C LYS A 268 -21.49 3.02 12.30
N ASP A 269 -20.76 3.90 11.67
CA ASP A 269 -21.05 5.34 11.70
C ASP A 269 -21.36 5.93 10.30
N LYS A 270 -21.11 5.17 9.24
CA LYS A 270 -21.23 5.59 7.83
C LYS A 270 -20.49 6.90 7.53
N SER A 271 -19.53 7.27 8.36
CA SER A 271 -18.76 8.49 8.15
C SER A 271 -17.83 8.36 6.95
N GLU A 272 -17.46 9.50 6.41
CA GLU A 272 -16.50 9.60 5.32
C GLU A 272 -15.11 9.77 5.91
N HIS A 273 -14.36 8.68 5.98
CA HIS A 273 -12.95 8.67 6.34
C HIS A 273 -12.07 8.61 5.09
N ASP A 274 -10.81 8.94 5.22
CA ASP A 274 -9.85 8.95 4.12
C ASP A 274 -9.59 7.58 3.46
N ASN A 275 -10.11 6.49 4.04
CA ASN A 275 -10.07 5.14 3.48
C ASN A 275 -11.35 4.73 2.73
N VAL A 276 -12.35 5.60 2.64
CA VAL A 276 -13.61 5.31 1.92
C VAL A 276 -13.55 5.81 0.49
N TYR A 277 -13.13 4.94 -0.42
CA TYR A 277 -12.94 5.29 -1.83
C TYR A 277 -13.95 4.67 -2.78
N CYS A 278 -14.60 3.57 -2.39
CA CYS A 278 -15.57 2.86 -3.22
C CYS A 278 -16.95 3.04 -2.60
N ARG A 279 -17.72 3.97 -3.15
CA ARG A 279 -19.06 4.31 -2.64
C ARG A 279 -20.17 3.50 -3.29
N GLU A 280 -19.98 3.11 -4.55
CA GLU A 280 -20.94 2.39 -5.38
C GLU A 280 -20.34 1.07 -5.91
N PRO A 281 -20.03 0.09 -5.02
CA PRO A 281 -19.35 -1.13 -5.45
C PRO A 281 -20.17 -2.00 -6.41
N VAL A 282 -21.49 -1.95 -6.36
CA VAL A 282 -22.38 -2.71 -7.24
C VAL A 282 -22.35 -2.11 -8.65
N GLU A 283 -22.55 -0.81 -8.75
CA GLU A 283 -22.56 -0.06 -10.00
C GLU A 283 -21.20 -0.14 -10.70
N ILE A 284 -20.12 -0.04 -9.93
CA ILE A 284 -18.75 -0.19 -10.44
C ILE A 284 -18.58 -1.60 -11.06
N LYS A 285 -18.98 -2.64 -10.32
CA LYS A 285 -18.90 -4.02 -10.81
C LYS A 285 -19.67 -4.22 -12.12
N GLU A 286 -20.88 -3.70 -12.21
CA GLU A 286 -21.75 -3.80 -13.39
C GLU A 286 -21.14 -3.05 -14.57
N PHE A 287 -20.72 -1.81 -14.37
CA PHE A 287 -20.13 -1.01 -15.43
C PHE A 287 -18.80 -1.60 -15.95
N MET A 288 -17.88 -1.91 -15.03
CA MET A 288 -16.57 -2.46 -15.39
C MET A 288 -16.69 -3.84 -16.08
N ALA A 289 -17.78 -4.58 -15.86
CA ALA A 289 -18.02 -5.86 -16.54
C ALA A 289 -18.20 -5.69 -18.05
N SER A 290 -18.68 -4.55 -18.52
CA SER A 290 -18.88 -4.25 -19.94
C SER A 290 -17.58 -3.94 -20.68
N LEU A 291 -16.53 -3.52 -19.97
CA LEU A 291 -15.27 -3.05 -20.56
C LEU A 291 -14.39 -4.21 -21.04
N LYS A 292 -13.74 -4.01 -22.17
CA LYS A 292 -12.85 -4.99 -22.80
C LYS A 292 -11.44 -4.99 -22.23
N GLN A 293 -10.96 -3.81 -21.83
CA GLN A 293 -9.62 -3.61 -21.32
C GLN A 293 -9.41 -4.30 -19.96
N PRO A 294 -8.19 -4.77 -19.65
CA PRO A 294 -7.89 -5.30 -18.32
C PRO A 294 -8.11 -4.25 -17.23
N TRP A 295 -8.53 -4.73 -16.08
CA TRP A 295 -8.79 -3.90 -14.91
C TRP A 295 -7.88 -4.27 -13.75
N ILE A 296 -7.09 -3.30 -13.28
CA ILE A 296 -6.31 -3.41 -12.06
C ILE A 296 -7.16 -2.87 -10.90
N GLY A 297 -7.56 -3.75 -9.98
CA GLY A 297 -8.25 -3.38 -8.75
C GLY A 297 -7.29 -2.70 -7.78
N PHE A 298 -7.69 -1.55 -7.28
CA PHE A 298 -6.87 -0.68 -6.45
C PHE A 298 -7.62 -0.31 -5.16
N LYS A 299 -6.89 -0.05 -4.06
CA LYS A 299 -7.43 0.24 -2.71
C LYS A 299 -8.34 -0.87 -2.16
N VAL A 300 -8.10 -2.11 -2.58
CA VAL A 300 -8.97 -3.27 -2.33
C VAL A 300 -9.12 -3.63 -0.85
N LEU A 301 -8.22 -3.19 0.01
CA LEU A 301 -8.25 -3.43 1.45
C LEU A 301 -8.76 -2.22 2.27
N ALA A 302 -9.22 -1.14 1.61
CA ALA A 302 -9.65 0.09 2.29
C ALA A 302 -8.65 0.52 3.39
N ALA A 303 -7.35 0.64 3.02
CA ALA A 303 -6.23 0.95 3.90
C ALA A 303 -6.09 -0.02 5.11
N GLY A 304 -6.35 -1.30 4.90
CA GLY A 304 -6.24 -2.34 5.93
C GLY A 304 -7.49 -2.50 6.82
N SER A 305 -8.57 -1.80 6.52
CA SER A 305 -9.86 -1.99 7.20
C SER A 305 -10.59 -3.26 6.76
N ILE A 306 -10.22 -3.81 5.60
CA ILE A 306 -10.74 -5.06 5.06
C ILE A 306 -9.62 -6.09 5.10
N ARG A 307 -9.94 -7.28 5.57
CA ARG A 307 -8.96 -8.38 5.61
C ARG A 307 -8.58 -8.84 4.21
N PRO A 308 -7.34 -9.26 3.95
CA PRO A 308 -6.88 -9.68 2.63
C PRO A 308 -7.78 -10.73 1.97
N ASN A 309 -8.19 -11.78 2.69
CA ASN A 309 -9.08 -12.81 2.14
C ASN A 309 -10.40 -12.23 1.59
N ASP A 310 -11.01 -11.30 2.32
CA ASP A 310 -12.29 -10.71 1.93
C ASP A 310 -12.10 -9.69 0.79
N GLY A 311 -11.08 -8.82 0.90
CA GLY A 311 -10.80 -7.79 -0.08
C GLY A 311 -10.36 -8.35 -1.43
N PHE A 312 -9.45 -9.32 -1.45
CA PHE A 312 -8.97 -9.95 -2.70
C PHE A 312 -10.07 -10.73 -3.39
N ARG A 313 -10.82 -11.56 -2.64
CA ARG A 313 -11.97 -12.30 -3.17
C ARG A 313 -12.99 -11.35 -3.77
N PHE A 314 -13.40 -10.33 -3.02
CA PHE A 314 -14.37 -9.35 -3.51
C PHE A 314 -13.91 -8.66 -4.79
N ALA A 315 -12.66 -8.24 -4.87
CA ALA A 315 -12.13 -7.57 -6.05
C ALA A 315 -12.09 -8.49 -7.29
N PHE A 316 -11.65 -9.75 -7.14
CA PHE A 316 -11.68 -10.71 -8.23
C PHE A 316 -13.10 -11.09 -8.66
N GLU A 317 -14.01 -11.32 -7.72
CA GLU A 317 -15.43 -11.58 -8.03
C GLU A 317 -16.13 -10.38 -8.65
N SER A 318 -15.67 -9.17 -8.34
CA SER A 318 -16.14 -7.95 -8.99
C SER A 318 -15.64 -7.80 -10.42
N GLY A 319 -14.62 -8.53 -10.83
CA GLY A 319 -14.15 -8.56 -12.20
C GLY A 319 -12.76 -7.91 -12.40
N ALA A 320 -12.02 -7.56 -11.35
CA ALA A 320 -10.64 -7.12 -11.49
C ALA A 320 -9.77 -8.24 -12.06
N ASP A 321 -8.88 -7.93 -12.99
CA ASP A 321 -7.97 -8.91 -13.61
C ASP A 321 -6.65 -9.00 -12.84
N PHE A 322 -6.27 -7.90 -12.19
CA PHE A 322 -5.09 -7.76 -11.36
C PHE A 322 -5.44 -7.00 -10.09
N LEU A 323 -4.63 -7.17 -9.04
CA LEU A 323 -4.72 -6.40 -7.80
C LEU A 323 -3.45 -5.61 -7.56
N CYS A 324 -3.58 -4.33 -7.17
CA CYS A 324 -2.49 -3.52 -6.65
C CYS A 324 -2.64 -3.40 -5.13
N VAL A 325 -1.72 -3.97 -4.38
CA VAL A 325 -1.80 -4.11 -2.92
C VAL A 325 -0.54 -3.56 -2.26
N GLY A 326 -0.70 -2.54 -1.42
CA GLY A 326 0.36 -2.09 -0.52
C GLY A 326 0.55 -3.11 0.60
N MET A 327 1.79 -3.55 0.84
CA MET A 327 2.11 -4.52 1.87
C MET A 327 3.49 -4.26 2.48
N TYR A 328 3.67 -4.67 3.72
CA TYR A 328 4.96 -4.70 4.37
C TYR A 328 5.70 -6.00 4.02
N ASP A 329 7.03 -6.00 4.16
CA ASP A 329 7.87 -7.17 3.89
C ASP A 329 7.37 -8.45 4.59
N PHE A 330 6.91 -8.34 5.83
CA PHE A 330 6.40 -9.47 6.62
C PHE A 330 5.00 -9.97 6.20
N GLN A 331 4.25 -9.22 5.39
CA GLN A 331 2.91 -9.60 4.92
C GLN A 331 2.94 -10.33 3.56
N VAL A 332 4.01 -10.17 2.79
CA VAL A 332 4.06 -10.58 1.39
C VAL A 332 3.71 -12.05 1.19
N VAL A 333 4.26 -12.95 2.01
CA VAL A 333 4.03 -14.40 1.87
C VAL A 333 2.59 -14.76 2.19
N ASP A 334 2.03 -14.21 3.28
CA ASP A 334 0.63 -14.44 3.64
C ASP A 334 -0.32 -13.93 2.56
N ASP A 335 -0.11 -12.72 2.07
CA ASP A 335 -0.96 -12.12 1.04
C ASP A 335 -0.89 -12.91 -0.27
N VAL A 336 0.29 -13.40 -0.65
CA VAL A 336 0.45 -14.25 -1.84
C VAL A 336 -0.27 -15.59 -1.64
N ASN A 337 -0.11 -16.23 -0.48
CA ASN A 337 -0.80 -17.49 -0.17
C ASN A 337 -2.33 -17.31 -0.23
N ILE A 338 -2.85 -16.26 0.39
CA ILE A 338 -4.30 -15.93 0.36
C ILE A 338 -4.77 -15.68 -1.07
N CYS A 339 -4.02 -14.89 -1.83
CA CYS A 339 -4.37 -14.59 -3.22
C CYS A 339 -4.40 -15.84 -4.08
N MET A 340 -3.42 -16.74 -3.94
CA MET A 340 -3.35 -17.99 -4.68
C MET A 340 -4.47 -18.95 -4.28
N ASP A 341 -4.78 -19.09 -2.98
CA ASP A 341 -5.91 -19.89 -2.52
C ASP A 341 -7.24 -19.42 -3.14
N ILE A 342 -7.42 -18.09 -3.28
CA ILE A 342 -8.59 -17.51 -3.92
C ILE A 342 -8.61 -17.81 -5.42
N LEU A 343 -7.51 -17.61 -6.13
CA LEU A 343 -7.42 -17.83 -7.58
C LEU A 343 -7.61 -19.30 -7.97
N GLU A 344 -7.32 -20.24 -7.07
CA GLU A 344 -7.52 -21.68 -7.26
C GLU A 344 -8.89 -22.18 -6.77
N SER A 345 -9.62 -21.36 -6.02
CA SER A 345 -10.97 -21.69 -5.57
C SER A 345 -12.01 -21.36 -6.64
N ASP A 346 -13.21 -21.90 -6.45
CA ASP A 346 -14.37 -21.45 -7.24
C ASP A 346 -14.81 -20.07 -6.77
N ILE A 347 -14.56 -19.06 -7.61
CA ILE A 347 -14.94 -17.67 -7.36
C ILE A 347 -16.16 -17.30 -8.21
N ASN A 348 -17.13 -16.59 -7.62
CA ASN A 348 -18.34 -16.13 -8.31
C ASN A 348 -18.03 -14.91 -9.20
N ARG A 349 -17.26 -15.14 -10.25
CA ARG A 349 -16.83 -14.11 -11.20
C ARG A 349 -17.69 -14.16 -12.46
N LYS A 350 -18.46 -13.11 -12.71
CA LYS A 350 -19.30 -12.99 -13.93
C LYS A 350 -18.51 -12.50 -15.14
N ARG A 351 -17.59 -11.54 -14.94
CA ARG A 351 -16.75 -11.01 -16.00
C ARG A 351 -15.65 -12.01 -16.35
N PRO A 352 -15.52 -12.43 -17.63
CA PRO A 352 -14.40 -13.28 -18.02
C PRO A 352 -13.06 -12.64 -17.70
N TRP A 353 -12.07 -13.47 -17.39
CA TRP A 353 -10.69 -12.99 -17.29
C TRP A 353 -10.27 -12.36 -18.62
N ARG A 354 -9.65 -11.19 -18.56
CA ARG A 354 -9.08 -10.57 -19.73
C ARG A 354 -7.59 -10.94 -19.81
N PHE A 355 -7.17 -11.32 -21.00
CA PHE A 355 -5.77 -11.65 -21.29
C PHE A 355 -5.18 -12.70 -20.32
N THR A 356 -5.65 -13.90 -20.44
CA THR A 356 -5.10 -15.10 -19.77
C THR A 356 -3.80 -15.57 -20.44
#